data_b003ea9046486c6a3133428fc64b67be
#
_entry.id   b003ea9046486c6a3133428fc64b67be
#
_cell.length_a   1.000
_cell.length_b   1.000
_cell.length_c   1.000
_cell.angle_alpha   90.00
_cell.angle_beta   90.00
_cell.angle_gamma   90.00
#
_symmetry.space_group_name_H-M   'P 1'
#
loop_
_entity.id
_entity.type
_entity.pdbx_description
1 polymer ?
#
loop_
_entity_poly.entity_id
_entity_poly.type
_entity_poly.pdbx_seq_one_letter_code
_entity_poly.pdbx_strand_id
1 'polypeptide(L)'
;MNSTPTALLIRWAVPLTAAVAVLSAALLLGGCASPGQLPPPLPLRSATSVGWLASTTASTTARTTASTTASTTASTASSNASEATTPFPEPQWWRALGDPALDTLVERALSDQPSLAAAAARLARATAATTGTQATQGPQVGLGLDLSRQRYTEHGLYPPLLAGRVYNSGNLQASASLELDFFGRHGAALQAALGQQQAARVEVQAARVLLAANLAHAYVSLARLVSLREISLRQLDQRQALLDLTVARVQAGLDTVMEQRQAEGSLPDTRAQIEALDGQMALLRHQLAVLSGQAPQALDGLSPSLAPLRSAAPPERIGADLLGRRADLVAARWRVEAALQDVALARTQFYPDINLIGFVGLNSLGLDRLFSIGSRNLGAGPALRLPLFDGGRLRANLRGRAAEADLAVAAYNVALLDAAREVADAAATWASVARQQDQQARALAAAESAHDAAGQRYRAGLGNYLAVLSAETAVLAQRSQRADLQSRALDNQVALMRALGGGWHDEPAVRSVR
;
A
#
# COMPACT_ATOMS: atom_id res chain seq x y z
N MET A 1 67.79 -52.06 -50.09
CA MET A 1 66.70 -51.99 -51.10
C MET A 1 65.53 -51.38 -50.45
N ASN A 2 65.10 -50.27 -50.98
CA ASN A 2 64.13 -49.30 -50.48
C ASN A 2 62.75 -49.86 -50.28
N SER A 3 62.09 -49.46 -49.16
CA SER A 3 60.64 -49.19 -49.15
C SER A 3 60.31 -48.23 -48.02
N THR A 4 59.94 -47.03 -48.41
CA THR A 4 59.43 -45.92 -47.67
C THR A 4 58.07 -46.27 -47.07
N PRO A 5 57.71 -45.83 -45.83
CA PRO A 5 56.31 -45.81 -45.34
C PRO A 5 55.66 -44.48 -45.69
N THR A 6 54.72 -44.53 -46.61
CA THR A 6 53.76 -43.45 -46.93
C THR A 6 52.87 -43.08 -45.76
N ALA A 7 52.89 -41.81 -45.44
CA ALA A 7 52.09 -41.19 -44.41
C ALA A 7 50.58 -41.39 -44.62
N LEU A 8 49.89 -41.85 -43.58
CA LEU A 8 48.45 -41.87 -43.48
C LEU A 8 47.97 -40.51 -42.86
N LEU A 9 47.88 -39.50 -43.74
CA LEU A 9 47.12 -38.28 -43.47
C LEU A 9 45.63 -38.52 -43.81
N ILE A 10 44.92 -39.24 -42.99
CA ILE A 10 43.46 -39.41 -43.14
C ILE A 10 42.76 -38.26 -42.43
N ARG A 11 42.42 -37.24 -43.20
CA ARG A 11 41.06 -36.71 -43.43
C ARG A 11 40.23 -36.47 -42.17
N TRP A 12 40.42 -35.33 -41.55
CA TRP A 12 39.46 -34.67 -40.69
C TRP A 12 38.69 -33.52 -41.38
N ALA A 13 38.43 -33.65 -42.69
CA ALA A 13 37.83 -32.61 -43.54
C ALA A 13 36.32 -32.83 -43.83
N VAL A 14 35.62 -33.72 -43.14
CA VAL A 14 34.23 -34.07 -43.49
C VAL A 14 33.16 -33.64 -42.48
N PRO A 15 33.42 -32.97 -41.35
CA PRO A 15 32.23 -32.52 -40.58
C PRO A 15 31.87 -31.05 -40.73
N LEU A 16 32.73 -30.16 -41.30
CA LEU A 16 32.35 -28.73 -41.40
C LEU A 16 31.25 -28.47 -42.43
N THR A 17 31.25 -29.16 -43.56
CA THR A 17 30.20 -29.00 -44.59
C THR A 17 28.87 -29.65 -44.14
N ALA A 18 28.91 -30.76 -43.43
CA ALA A 18 27.72 -31.37 -42.84
C ALA A 18 27.12 -30.52 -41.69
N ALA A 19 27.96 -29.91 -40.86
CA ALA A 19 27.51 -29.00 -39.80
C ALA A 19 26.90 -27.71 -40.37
N VAL A 20 27.49 -27.15 -41.44
CA VAL A 20 26.93 -25.98 -42.14
C VAL A 20 25.65 -26.33 -42.89
N ALA A 21 25.53 -27.53 -43.47
CA ALA A 21 24.29 -27.99 -44.10
C ALA A 21 23.16 -28.26 -43.09
N VAL A 22 23.48 -28.78 -41.93
CA VAL A 22 22.48 -28.95 -40.82
C VAL A 22 22.07 -27.60 -40.23
N LEU A 23 23.01 -26.66 -40.10
CA LEU A 23 22.70 -25.31 -39.63
C LEU A 23 21.83 -24.54 -40.64
N SER A 24 22.13 -24.68 -41.97
CA SER A 24 21.33 -24.06 -43.01
C SER A 24 19.95 -24.73 -43.19
N ALA A 25 19.84 -26.03 -43.01
CA ALA A 25 18.55 -26.75 -43.00
C ALA A 25 17.71 -26.39 -41.77
N ALA A 26 18.32 -26.17 -40.60
CA ALA A 26 17.64 -25.68 -39.39
C ALA A 26 17.14 -24.23 -39.52
N LEU A 27 17.82 -23.39 -40.31
CA LEU A 27 17.41 -22.03 -40.65
C LEU A 27 16.26 -21.99 -41.67
N LEU A 28 16.10 -23.02 -42.51
CA LEU A 28 15.05 -23.13 -43.53
C LEU A 28 13.77 -23.82 -43.02
N LEU A 29 13.86 -24.61 -41.98
CA LEU A 29 12.71 -25.14 -41.24
C LEU A 29 12.25 -24.08 -40.26
N GLY A 30 11.42 -23.13 -40.68
CA GLY A 30 10.86 -22.00 -39.93
C GLY A 30 10.13 -22.34 -38.59
N GLY A 31 10.77 -23.15 -37.75
CA GLY A 31 10.34 -23.62 -36.46
C GLY A 31 11.06 -22.98 -35.28
N CYS A 32 11.80 -21.87 -35.49
CA CYS A 32 12.29 -21.10 -34.35
C CYS A 32 11.11 -20.71 -33.47
N ALA A 33 11.17 -20.98 -32.17
CA ALA A 33 10.19 -20.57 -31.20
C ALA A 33 10.05 -19.03 -31.30
N SER A 34 9.05 -18.58 -32.06
CA SER A 34 8.75 -17.17 -32.26
C SER A 34 7.87 -16.69 -31.10
N PRO A 35 8.09 -15.52 -30.50
CA PRO A 35 7.26 -14.97 -29.43
C PRO A 35 5.78 -14.80 -29.85
N GLY A 36 5.49 -14.75 -31.16
CA GLY A 36 4.14 -14.46 -31.66
C GLY A 36 3.70 -13.03 -31.35
N GLN A 37 2.50 -12.67 -31.82
CA GLN A 37 1.91 -11.38 -31.49
C GLN A 37 1.23 -11.47 -30.12
N LEU A 38 1.56 -10.56 -29.22
CA LEU A 38 0.80 -10.31 -28.00
C LEU A 38 -0.36 -9.35 -28.31
N PRO A 39 -1.52 -9.47 -27.62
CA PRO A 39 -2.52 -8.42 -27.65
C PRO A 39 -1.91 -7.09 -27.17
N PRO A 40 -2.46 -5.93 -27.60
CA PRO A 40 -2.00 -4.64 -27.11
C PRO A 40 -2.19 -4.59 -25.58
N PRO A 41 -1.20 -4.05 -24.82
CA PRO A 41 -1.30 -3.94 -23.38
C PRO A 41 -2.43 -2.99 -22.98
N LEU A 42 -3.03 -3.22 -21.80
CA LEU A 42 -4.03 -2.33 -21.24
C LEU A 42 -3.46 -0.91 -21.07
N PRO A 43 -4.23 0.15 -21.38
CA PRO A 43 -3.77 1.52 -21.21
C PRO A 43 -3.72 1.92 -19.72
N LEU A 44 -2.60 2.52 -19.28
CA LEU A 44 -2.50 3.24 -18.02
C LEU A 44 -3.34 4.51 -18.09
N ARG A 45 -4.24 4.69 -17.11
CA ARG A 45 -4.99 5.94 -16.96
C ARG A 45 -4.12 7.00 -16.28
N SER A 46 -4.23 8.25 -16.71
CA SER A 46 -3.63 9.38 -16.02
C SER A 46 -4.65 10.03 -15.07
N ALA A 47 -4.18 10.68 -14.00
CA ALA A 47 -5.04 11.44 -13.10
C ALA A 47 -5.83 12.53 -13.85
N THR A 48 -5.24 13.13 -14.88
CA THR A 48 -5.90 14.12 -15.76
C THR A 48 -7.00 13.50 -16.63
N SER A 49 -6.91 12.22 -17.02
CA SER A 49 -7.91 11.53 -17.82
C SER A 49 -9.20 11.22 -17.04
N VAL A 50 -9.17 11.28 -15.71
CA VAL A 50 -10.34 11.08 -14.85
C VAL A 50 -11.20 12.35 -14.76
N GLY A 51 -10.80 13.45 -15.42
CA GLY A 51 -11.59 14.67 -15.55
C GLY A 51 -11.84 15.42 -14.24
N TRP A 52 -10.94 15.27 -13.26
CA TRP A 52 -11.15 15.72 -11.90
C TRP A 52 -10.69 17.16 -11.67
N LEU A 53 -11.65 18.04 -11.38
CA LEU A 53 -11.47 19.30 -10.66
C LEU A 53 -12.55 19.34 -9.56
N ALA A 54 -12.21 18.94 -8.33
CA ALA A 54 -13.11 19.12 -7.20
C ALA A 54 -13.10 20.59 -6.80
N SER A 55 -14.17 21.31 -7.12
CA SER A 55 -14.45 22.62 -6.55
C SER A 55 -15.17 22.43 -5.21
N THR A 56 -14.56 22.85 -4.10
CA THR A 56 -15.19 22.85 -2.78
C THR A 56 -16.11 24.04 -2.55
N THR A 57 -16.14 25.01 -3.48
CA THR A 57 -17.05 26.15 -3.40
C THR A 57 -18.47 25.70 -3.78
N ALA A 58 -19.39 25.75 -2.82
CA ALA A 58 -20.82 25.69 -3.08
C ALA A 58 -21.15 26.83 -4.05
N SER A 59 -21.42 26.47 -5.31
CA SER A 59 -21.85 27.40 -6.34
C SER A 59 -23.22 27.95 -5.93
N THR A 60 -23.23 29.12 -5.31
CA THR A 60 -24.43 29.94 -5.21
C THR A 60 -24.69 30.47 -6.61
N THR A 61 -25.33 29.67 -7.43
CA THR A 61 -25.84 30.08 -8.73
C THR A 61 -27.02 31.04 -8.51
N ALA A 62 -26.71 32.31 -8.36
CA ALA A 62 -27.67 33.36 -8.70
C ALA A 62 -27.87 33.26 -10.20
N ARG A 63 -29.01 32.71 -10.60
CA ARG A 63 -29.48 32.67 -11.98
C ARG A 63 -29.87 34.09 -12.37
N THR A 64 -28.94 34.87 -12.93
CA THR A 64 -29.26 36.13 -13.59
C THR A 64 -29.31 35.86 -15.09
N THR A 65 -30.51 35.78 -15.61
CA THR A 65 -30.80 35.88 -17.04
C THR A 65 -30.45 37.28 -17.53
N ALA A 66 -29.48 37.39 -18.43
CA ALA A 66 -29.32 38.55 -19.29
C ALA A 66 -28.81 38.11 -20.66
N SER A 67 -29.60 38.48 -21.66
CA SER A 67 -29.53 38.26 -23.06
C SER A 67 -28.41 39.04 -23.73
N THR A 68 -27.80 38.43 -24.78
CA THR A 68 -27.36 38.96 -26.07
C THR A 68 -26.39 40.17 -26.14
N THR A 69 -25.20 40.05 -26.67
CA THR A 69 -24.80 40.40 -28.05
C THR A 69 -23.28 40.20 -28.26
N ALA A 70 -22.95 39.74 -29.44
CA ALA A 70 -21.60 39.47 -29.92
C ALA A 70 -20.73 40.72 -30.04
N SER A 71 -19.42 40.57 -29.82
CA SER A 71 -18.40 41.16 -30.71
C SER A 71 -17.02 40.56 -30.44
N THR A 72 -16.42 40.12 -31.50
CA THR A 72 -15.09 39.60 -31.72
C THR A 72 -14.03 40.65 -31.41
N THR A 73 -13.09 40.35 -30.53
CA THR A 73 -11.70 40.85 -30.65
C THR A 73 -10.78 39.88 -29.92
N ALA A 74 -9.94 39.22 -30.67
CA ALA A 74 -8.83 38.44 -30.16
C ALA A 74 -7.82 39.38 -29.50
N SER A 75 -7.62 39.22 -28.19
CA SER A 75 -6.47 39.75 -27.50
C SER A 75 -5.85 38.61 -26.74
N THR A 76 -4.69 38.19 -27.21
CA THR A 76 -3.74 37.31 -26.52
C THR A 76 -3.26 37.98 -25.24
N ALA A 77 -4.01 37.83 -24.17
CA ALA A 77 -3.53 38.08 -22.83
C ALA A 77 -3.07 36.74 -22.25
N SER A 78 -1.75 36.53 -22.27
CA SER A 78 -1.06 35.53 -21.47
C SER A 78 -1.38 35.82 -20.01
N SER A 79 -2.44 35.20 -19.50
CA SER A 79 -2.74 35.18 -18.09
C SER A 79 -1.77 34.19 -17.41
N ASN A 80 -0.63 34.69 -16.96
CA ASN A 80 0.08 34.12 -15.84
C ASN A 80 -0.83 34.23 -14.60
N ALA A 81 -1.91 33.44 -14.56
CA ALA A 81 -2.53 33.08 -13.33
C ALA A 81 -1.51 32.18 -12.61
N SER A 82 -0.78 32.77 -11.68
CA SER A 82 -0.06 32.03 -10.66
C SER A 82 -1.07 31.05 -10.08
N GLU A 83 -1.01 29.77 -10.52
CA GLU A 83 -1.74 28.68 -9.90
C GLU A 83 -1.31 28.71 -8.43
N ALA A 84 -2.21 29.17 -7.58
CA ALA A 84 -2.06 29.00 -6.14
C ALA A 84 -2.07 27.49 -5.92
N THR A 85 -0.88 26.90 -5.98
CA THR A 85 -0.66 25.50 -5.67
C THR A 85 -1.18 25.28 -4.26
N THR A 86 -2.25 24.53 -4.16
CA THR A 86 -2.79 24.09 -2.89
C THR A 86 -1.64 23.53 -2.05
N PRO A 87 -1.41 24.05 -0.83
CA PRO A 87 -0.33 23.54 -0.02
C PRO A 87 -0.50 22.05 0.15
N PHE A 88 0.52 21.30 -0.21
CA PHE A 88 0.55 19.86 0.01
C PHE A 88 0.57 19.62 1.53
N PRO A 89 -0.18 18.63 2.08
CA PRO A 89 -0.15 18.39 3.50
C PRO A 89 1.30 18.22 4.00
N GLU A 90 1.62 18.80 5.16
CA GLU A 90 2.91 18.57 5.79
C GLU A 90 3.07 17.10 6.21
N PRO A 91 4.30 16.57 6.28
CA PRO A 91 4.55 15.18 6.71
C PRO A 91 3.97 14.84 8.09
N GLN A 92 3.81 15.84 8.95
CA GLN A 92 3.24 15.72 10.30
C GLN A 92 1.87 16.41 10.39
N TRP A 93 1.02 16.19 9.38
CA TRP A 93 -0.31 16.80 9.25
C TRP A 93 -1.21 16.69 10.49
N TRP A 94 -1.03 15.66 11.33
CA TRP A 94 -1.82 15.47 12.55
C TRP A 94 -1.58 16.56 13.60
N ARG A 95 -0.41 17.23 13.59
CA ARG A 95 -0.13 18.37 14.48
C ARG A 95 -1.05 19.57 14.24
N ALA A 96 -1.60 19.68 13.03
CA ALA A 96 -2.58 20.71 12.73
C ALA A 96 -3.90 20.53 13.52
N LEU A 97 -4.17 19.34 14.07
CA LEU A 97 -5.29 19.09 14.98
C LEU A 97 -5.11 19.78 16.35
N GLY A 98 -3.89 20.13 16.73
CA GLY A 98 -3.59 21.02 17.87
C GLY A 98 -3.58 20.33 19.24
N ASP A 99 -3.42 19.02 19.32
CA ASP A 99 -3.36 18.28 20.59
C ASP A 99 -2.01 17.55 20.77
N PRO A 100 -1.16 17.97 21.73
CA PRO A 100 0.14 17.35 21.98
C PRO A 100 0.07 15.88 22.41
N ALA A 101 -1.06 15.46 23.02
CA ALA A 101 -1.23 14.05 23.40
C ALA A 101 -1.37 13.17 22.15
N LEU A 102 -2.10 13.64 21.14
CA LEU A 102 -2.18 12.98 19.84
C LEU A 102 -0.81 12.91 19.16
N ASP A 103 -0.05 14.01 19.18
CA ASP A 103 1.29 14.07 18.59
C ASP A 103 2.20 12.98 19.16
N THR A 104 2.25 12.89 20.49
CA THR A 104 3.06 11.88 21.20
C THR A 104 2.62 10.45 20.85
N LEU A 105 1.31 10.20 20.76
CA LEU A 105 0.79 8.88 20.41
C LEU A 105 1.14 8.48 18.97
N VAL A 106 1.01 9.41 18.01
CA VAL A 106 1.36 9.16 16.61
C VAL A 106 2.87 8.92 16.47
N GLU A 107 3.72 9.75 17.07
CA GLU A 107 5.16 9.60 17.01
C GLU A 107 5.61 8.25 17.58
N ARG A 108 5.04 7.83 18.71
CA ARG A 108 5.29 6.52 19.29
C ARG A 108 4.80 5.38 18.40
N ALA A 109 3.61 5.49 17.83
CA ALA A 109 3.10 4.49 16.90
C ALA A 109 4.02 4.34 15.67
N LEU A 110 4.54 5.45 15.13
CA LEU A 110 5.44 5.45 13.98
C LEU A 110 6.83 4.88 14.29
N SER A 111 7.27 4.83 15.58
CA SER A 111 8.52 4.20 16.00
C SER A 111 8.35 2.71 16.33
N ASP A 112 7.30 2.33 17.05
CA ASP A 112 7.27 1.07 17.80
C ASP A 112 6.26 0.04 17.24
N GLN A 113 5.40 0.45 16.26
CA GLN A 113 4.30 -0.41 15.79
C GLN A 113 4.80 -1.61 14.98
N PRO A 114 4.49 -2.87 15.39
CA PRO A 114 4.93 -4.08 14.69
C PRO A 114 4.48 -4.18 13.23
N SER A 115 3.35 -3.55 12.85
CA SER A 115 2.89 -3.51 11.46
C SER A 115 3.85 -2.76 10.54
N LEU A 116 4.53 -1.71 11.04
CA LEU A 116 5.57 -0.98 10.31
C LEU A 116 6.86 -1.81 10.23
N ALA A 117 7.22 -2.53 11.29
CA ALA A 117 8.32 -3.48 11.25
C ALA A 117 8.08 -4.57 10.20
N ALA A 118 6.85 -5.07 10.06
CA ALA A 118 6.49 -6.01 9.00
C ALA A 118 6.61 -5.39 7.59
N ALA A 119 6.25 -4.13 7.41
CA ALA A 119 6.46 -3.42 6.14
C ALA A 119 7.95 -3.23 5.83
N ALA A 120 8.76 -2.86 6.82
CA ALA A 120 10.22 -2.74 6.69
C ALA A 120 10.87 -4.10 6.36
N ALA A 121 10.40 -5.20 6.97
CA ALA A 121 10.87 -6.55 6.64
C ALA A 121 10.52 -6.97 5.20
N ARG A 122 9.36 -6.55 4.66
CA ARG A 122 9.02 -6.77 3.23
C ARG A 122 10.00 -6.01 2.32
N LEU A 123 10.34 -4.76 2.67
CA LEU A 123 11.35 -3.98 1.94
C LEU A 123 12.73 -4.68 2.01
N ALA A 124 13.15 -5.13 3.19
CA ALA A 124 14.42 -5.85 3.34
C ALA A 124 14.46 -7.12 2.48
N ARG A 125 13.34 -7.88 2.42
CA ARG A 125 13.20 -9.05 1.55
C ARG A 125 13.31 -8.67 0.07
N ALA A 126 12.65 -7.58 -0.37
CA ALA A 126 12.73 -7.12 -1.75
C ALA A 126 14.13 -6.64 -2.10
N THR A 127 14.83 -5.96 -1.18
CA THR A 127 16.24 -5.56 -1.34
C THR A 127 17.16 -6.77 -1.47
N ALA A 128 16.98 -7.78 -0.63
CA ALA A 128 17.74 -9.03 -0.71
C ALA A 128 17.49 -9.77 -2.06
N ALA A 129 16.25 -9.78 -2.54
CA ALA A 129 15.92 -10.35 -3.86
C ALA A 129 16.61 -9.59 -5.00
N THR A 130 16.64 -8.26 -4.95
CA THR A 130 17.39 -7.43 -5.92
C THR A 130 18.88 -7.72 -5.88
N THR A 131 19.48 -7.79 -4.70
CA THR A 131 20.90 -8.15 -4.52
C THR A 131 21.17 -9.56 -5.04
N GLY A 132 20.28 -10.53 -4.78
CA GLY A 132 20.37 -11.88 -5.31
C GLY A 132 20.33 -11.91 -6.85
N THR A 133 19.41 -11.15 -7.45
CA THR A 133 19.34 -11.01 -8.92
C THR A 133 20.61 -10.37 -9.50
N GLN A 134 21.15 -9.36 -8.83
CA GLN A 134 22.42 -8.73 -9.26
C GLN A 134 23.60 -9.70 -9.13
N ALA A 135 23.64 -10.52 -8.08
CA ALA A 135 24.69 -11.51 -7.88
C ALA A 135 24.73 -12.58 -8.99
N THR A 136 23.59 -12.91 -9.60
CA THR A 136 23.55 -13.86 -10.74
C THR A 136 24.20 -13.32 -12.01
N GLN A 137 24.45 -12.01 -12.12
CA GLN A 137 25.15 -11.39 -13.25
C GLN A 137 26.67 -11.58 -13.20
N GLY A 138 27.20 -11.92 -12.03
CA GLY A 138 28.62 -12.17 -11.83
C GLY A 138 29.02 -13.62 -12.10
N PRO A 139 30.33 -13.91 -12.12
CA PRO A 139 30.80 -15.28 -12.24
C PRO A 139 30.35 -16.13 -11.05
N GLN A 140 29.82 -17.31 -11.36
CA GLN A 140 29.45 -18.31 -10.36
C GLN A 140 30.58 -19.33 -10.25
N VAL A 141 31.13 -19.53 -9.07
CA VAL A 141 32.22 -20.48 -8.82
C VAL A 141 31.75 -21.49 -7.79
N GLY A 142 31.92 -22.77 -8.11
CA GLY A 142 31.55 -23.87 -7.21
C GLY A 142 32.67 -24.92 -7.14
N LEU A 143 32.78 -25.62 -6.02
CA LEU A 143 33.62 -26.78 -5.82
C LEU A 143 32.75 -27.99 -5.59
N GLY A 144 32.92 -29.04 -6.36
CA GLY A 144 32.23 -30.32 -6.24
C GLY A 144 33.22 -31.46 -5.96
N LEU A 145 32.84 -32.37 -5.08
CA LEU A 145 33.53 -33.65 -4.88
C LEU A 145 32.50 -34.76 -5.00
N ASP A 146 32.69 -35.57 -6.04
CA ASP A 146 31.86 -36.76 -6.31
C ASP A 146 32.69 -38.01 -6.11
N LEU A 147 32.32 -38.86 -5.19
CA LEU A 147 32.90 -40.17 -4.96
C LEU A 147 31.84 -41.22 -5.26
N SER A 148 32.14 -42.14 -6.17
CA SER A 148 31.21 -43.21 -6.52
C SER A 148 31.90 -44.57 -6.61
N ARG A 149 31.14 -45.62 -6.30
CA ARG A 149 31.54 -47.00 -6.54
C ARG A 149 30.54 -47.60 -7.52
N GLN A 150 31.00 -47.95 -8.72
CA GLN A 150 30.15 -48.39 -9.82
C GLN A 150 30.66 -49.68 -10.42
N ARG A 151 29.76 -50.61 -10.69
CA ARG A 151 29.99 -51.78 -11.54
C ARG A 151 29.72 -51.37 -12.99
N TYR A 152 30.70 -51.50 -13.83
CA TYR A 152 30.53 -51.28 -15.25
C TYR A 152 29.91 -52.49 -15.93
N THR A 153 28.88 -52.26 -16.78
CA THR A 153 28.20 -53.35 -17.46
C THR A 153 29.14 -54.09 -18.44
N GLU A 154 28.96 -55.39 -18.57
CA GLU A 154 29.70 -56.21 -19.55
C GLU A 154 29.25 -55.98 -21.00
N HIS A 155 27.98 -55.54 -21.15
CA HIS A 155 27.34 -55.35 -22.47
C HIS A 155 27.24 -53.87 -22.89
N GLY A 156 28.00 -52.96 -22.32
CA GLY A 156 28.03 -51.54 -22.64
C GLY A 156 29.24 -51.14 -23.50
N LEU A 157 29.29 -49.90 -23.90
CA LEU A 157 30.37 -49.30 -24.66
C LEU A 157 31.61 -48.98 -23.79
N TYR A 158 31.99 -49.89 -22.90
CA TYR A 158 33.17 -49.72 -22.05
C TYR A 158 34.36 -50.54 -22.59
N PRO A 159 35.63 -50.00 -22.45
CA PRO A 159 36.80 -50.78 -22.79
C PRO A 159 36.83 -52.11 -22.02
N PRO A 160 37.38 -53.20 -22.59
CA PRO A 160 37.45 -54.52 -21.97
C PRO A 160 38.07 -54.55 -20.55
N LEU A 161 38.92 -53.60 -20.25
CA LEU A 161 39.54 -53.45 -18.92
C LEU A 161 38.54 -53.01 -17.82
N LEU A 162 37.43 -52.36 -18.19
CA LEU A 162 36.39 -51.88 -17.28
C LEU A 162 35.17 -52.77 -17.24
N ALA A 163 34.85 -53.43 -18.34
CA ALA A 163 33.64 -54.23 -18.50
C ALA A 163 33.53 -55.31 -17.39
N GLY A 164 32.38 -55.40 -16.73
CA GLY A 164 32.10 -56.39 -15.68
C GLY A 164 32.77 -56.11 -14.34
N ARG A 165 33.64 -55.11 -14.21
CA ARG A 165 34.39 -54.82 -12.99
C ARG A 165 33.78 -53.69 -12.18
N VAL A 166 34.09 -53.67 -10.89
CA VAL A 166 33.69 -52.64 -9.95
C VAL A 166 34.89 -51.71 -9.69
N TYR A 167 34.73 -50.44 -9.95
CA TYR A 167 35.72 -49.41 -9.66
C TYR A 167 35.17 -48.34 -8.74
N ASN A 168 36.03 -47.77 -7.93
CA ASN A 168 35.75 -46.51 -7.27
C ASN A 168 36.19 -45.36 -8.19
N SER A 169 35.36 -44.35 -8.36
CA SER A 169 35.75 -43.14 -9.08
C SER A 169 35.67 -41.92 -8.17
N GLY A 170 36.60 -41.01 -8.36
CA GLY A 170 36.62 -39.73 -7.68
C GLY A 170 36.70 -38.59 -8.69
N ASN A 171 35.90 -37.56 -8.49
CA ASN A 171 35.94 -36.33 -9.25
C ASN A 171 35.91 -35.15 -8.27
N LEU A 172 37.00 -34.42 -8.17
CA LEU A 172 37.13 -33.17 -7.42
C LEU A 172 37.31 -32.05 -8.45
N GLN A 173 36.34 -31.16 -8.56
CA GLN A 173 36.30 -30.14 -9.61
C GLN A 173 35.86 -28.80 -9.10
N ALA A 174 36.65 -27.75 -9.33
CA ALA A 174 36.21 -26.38 -9.26
C ALA A 174 35.69 -25.97 -10.64
N SER A 175 34.47 -25.45 -10.68
CA SER A 175 33.83 -24.96 -11.92
C SER A 175 33.49 -23.49 -11.78
N ALA A 176 33.67 -22.74 -12.86
CA ALA A 176 33.25 -21.35 -12.99
C ALA A 176 32.34 -21.22 -14.21
N SER A 177 31.26 -20.44 -14.04
CA SER A 177 30.37 -20.07 -15.15
C SER A 177 30.05 -18.59 -15.11
N LEU A 178 29.99 -17.98 -16.31
CA LEU A 178 29.62 -16.57 -16.50
C LEU A 178 28.66 -16.48 -17.69
N GLU A 179 27.42 -16.10 -17.41
CA GLU A 179 26.40 -15.85 -18.44
C GLU A 179 26.64 -14.47 -19.04
N LEU A 180 26.79 -14.41 -20.38
CA LEU A 180 27.02 -13.18 -21.13
C LEU A 180 25.69 -12.60 -21.61
N ASP A 181 25.33 -11.41 -21.14
CA ASP A 181 24.04 -10.78 -21.42
C ASP A 181 24.03 -10.00 -22.74
N PHE A 182 23.95 -10.71 -23.85
CA PHE A 182 23.85 -10.09 -25.19
C PHE A 182 22.43 -9.62 -25.54
N PHE A 183 21.41 -10.14 -24.86
CA PHE A 183 20.00 -9.91 -25.21
C PHE A 183 19.22 -9.18 -24.10
N GLY A 184 19.90 -8.64 -23.08
CA GLY A 184 19.30 -7.85 -22.02
C GLY A 184 18.51 -8.65 -20.97
N ARG A 185 18.77 -9.96 -20.85
CA ARG A 185 18.10 -10.84 -19.88
C ARG A 185 18.37 -10.43 -18.44
N HIS A 186 19.64 -10.23 -18.10
CA HIS A 186 20.05 -9.79 -16.76
C HIS A 186 19.58 -8.37 -16.47
N GLY A 187 19.65 -7.49 -17.47
CA GLY A 187 19.14 -6.12 -17.38
C GLY A 187 17.64 -6.09 -17.06
N ALA A 188 16.82 -6.83 -17.81
CA ALA A 188 15.39 -6.91 -17.58
C ALA A 188 15.06 -7.52 -16.20
N ALA A 189 15.74 -8.60 -15.81
CA ALA A 189 15.55 -9.23 -14.50
C ALA A 189 15.89 -8.26 -13.35
N LEU A 190 16.99 -7.51 -13.46
CA LEU A 190 17.39 -6.53 -12.46
C LEU A 190 16.38 -5.37 -12.37
N GLN A 191 15.92 -4.84 -13.52
CA GLN A 191 14.92 -3.77 -13.53
C GLN A 191 13.58 -4.23 -12.95
N ALA A 192 13.14 -5.46 -13.20
CA ALA A 192 11.97 -6.03 -12.57
C ALA A 192 12.13 -6.09 -11.03
N ALA A 193 13.27 -6.60 -10.54
CA ALA A 193 13.57 -6.68 -9.11
C ALA A 193 13.66 -5.28 -8.45
N LEU A 194 14.29 -4.30 -9.12
CA LEU A 194 14.35 -2.91 -8.66
C LEU A 194 12.96 -2.28 -8.60
N GLY A 195 12.09 -2.52 -9.58
CA GLY A 195 10.71 -2.05 -9.55
C GLY A 195 9.93 -2.60 -8.36
N GLN A 196 10.07 -3.90 -8.05
CA GLN A 196 9.47 -4.51 -6.85
C GLN A 196 10.05 -3.94 -5.55
N GLN A 197 11.35 -3.68 -5.50
CA GLN A 197 11.99 -3.05 -4.35
C GLN A 197 11.48 -1.62 -4.12
N GLN A 198 11.34 -0.81 -5.19
CA GLN A 198 10.80 0.54 -5.09
C GLN A 198 9.33 0.52 -4.66
N ALA A 199 8.52 -0.40 -5.19
CA ALA A 199 7.15 -0.59 -4.72
C ALA A 199 7.11 -0.86 -3.20
N ALA A 200 7.92 -1.80 -2.72
CA ALA A 200 7.99 -2.13 -1.29
C ALA A 200 8.49 -0.95 -0.43
N ARG A 201 9.43 -0.14 -0.95
CA ARG A 201 9.91 1.08 -0.27
C ARG A 201 8.79 2.08 -0.06
N VAL A 202 8.01 2.33 -1.11
CA VAL A 202 6.89 3.28 -1.05
C VAL A 202 5.74 2.75 -0.20
N GLU A 203 5.51 1.43 -0.17
CA GLU A 203 4.51 0.79 0.69
C GLU A 203 4.77 0.99 2.19
N VAL A 204 6.04 1.10 2.61
CA VAL A 204 6.37 1.46 4.00
C VAL A 204 5.78 2.84 4.32
N GLN A 205 5.86 3.80 3.40
CA GLN A 205 5.29 5.14 3.61
C GLN A 205 3.75 5.11 3.59
N ALA A 206 3.15 4.35 2.68
CA ALA A 206 1.70 4.15 2.68
C ALA A 206 1.20 3.57 4.01
N ALA A 207 1.92 2.60 4.58
CA ALA A 207 1.59 2.02 5.89
C ALA A 207 1.72 3.06 7.03
N ARG A 208 2.72 3.96 6.99
CA ARG A 208 2.89 5.05 7.97
C ARG A 208 1.71 6.02 7.92
N VAL A 209 1.32 6.45 6.72
CA VAL A 209 0.18 7.37 6.53
C VAL A 209 -1.12 6.73 7.03
N LEU A 210 -1.35 5.46 6.69
CA LEU A 210 -2.53 4.72 7.12
C LEU A 210 -2.57 4.55 8.65
N LEU A 211 -1.45 4.23 9.29
CA LEU A 211 -1.36 4.08 10.74
C LEU A 211 -1.67 5.41 11.45
N ALA A 212 -1.05 6.51 11.00
CA ALA A 212 -1.32 7.85 11.56
C ALA A 212 -2.80 8.24 11.40
N ALA A 213 -3.40 7.97 10.24
CA ALA A 213 -4.82 8.26 10.01
C ALA A 213 -5.73 7.42 10.91
N ASN A 214 -5.49 6.11 11.04
CA ASN A 214 -6.29 5.24 11.90
C ASN A 214 -6.21 5.64 13.37
N LEU A 215 -5.01 6.05 13.83
CA LEU A 215 -4.81 6.52 15.20
C LEU A 215 -5.54 7.85 15.43
N ALA A 216 -5.44 8.80 14.49
CA ALA A 216 -6.15 10.07 14.59
C ALA A 216 -7.68 9.88 14.60
N HIS A 217 -8.25 9.00 13.76
CA HIS A 217 -9.68 8.66 13.78
C HIS A 217 -10.12 8.05 15.11
N ALA A 218 -9.36 7.09 15.66
CA ALA A 218 -9.66 6.49 16.95
C ALA A 218 -9.59 7.53 18.09
N TYR A 219 -8.62 8.45 18.02
CA TYR A 219 -8.46 9.54 18.99
C TYR A 219 -9.64 10.52 18.96
N VAL A 220 -10.04 10.97 17.78
CA VAL A 220 -11.21 11.84 17.58
C VAL A 220 -12.49 11.15 18.07
N SER A 221 -12.64 9.85 17.80
CA SER A 221 -13.76 9.05 18.27
C SER A 221 -13.79 8.96 19.80
N LEU A 222 -12.64 8.81 20.45
CA LEU A 222 -12.55 8.82 21.92
C LEU A 222 -12.90 10.21 22.47
N ALA A 223 -12.39 11.29 21.87
CA ALA A 223 -12.71 12.67 22.28
C ALA A 223 -14.21 12.97 22.16
N ARG A 224 -14.89 12.40 21.13
CA ARG A 224 -16.35 12.47 20.99
C ARG A 224 -17.06 11.78 22.16
N LEU A 225 -16.67 10.55 22.53
CA LEU A 225 -17.28 9.82 23.64
C LEU A 225 -17.06 10.54 24.98
N VAL A 226 -15.88 11.11 25.21
CA VAL A 226 -15.60 11.95 26.39
C VAL A 226 -16.57 13.12 26.45
N SER A 227 -16.79 13.83 25.33
CA SER A 227 -17.74 14.94 25.27
C SER A 227 -19.19 14.50 25.50
N LEU A 228 -19.60 13.35 24.97
CA LEU A 228 -20.94 12.79 25.24
C LEU A 228 -21.13 12.40 26.71
N ARG A 229 -20.08 11.82 27.31
CA ARG A 229 -20.07 11.50 28.75
C ARG A 229 -20.22 12.76 29.63
N GLU A 230 -19.49 13.82 29.29
CA GLU A 230 -19.61 15.11 30.01
C GLU A 230 -21.02 15.72 29.89
N ILE A 231 -21.65 15.59 28.71
CA ILE A 231 -23.05 16.00 28.51
C ILE A 231 -23.96 15.18 29.42
N SER A 232 -23.80 13.86 29.46
CA SER A 232 -24.63 12.96 30.29
C SER A 232 -24.42 13.18 31.80
N LEU A 233 -23.20 13.49 32.25
CA LEU A 233 -22.93 13.85 33.64
C LEU A 233 -23.64 15.15 34.04
N ARG A 234 -23.55 16.20 33.21
CA ARG A 234 -24.29 17.45 33.45
C ARG A 234 -25.80 17.24 33.48
N GLN A 235 -26.30 16.33 32.63
CA GLN A 235 -27.71 15.93 32.67
C GLN A 235 -28.06 15.24 33.97
N LEU A 236 -27.21 14.33 34.46
CA LEU A 236 -27.45 13.65 35.74
C LEU A 236 -27.61 14.65 36.89
N ASP A 237 -26.70 15.66 36.95
CA ASP A 237 -26.77 16.72 37.96
C ASP A 237 -28.08 17.54 37.85
N GLN A 238 -28.47 17.90 36.62
CA GLN A 238 -29.71 18.64 36.36
C GLN A 238 -30.94 17.82 36.77
N ARG A 239 -30.97 16.52 36.44
CA ARG A 239 -32.08 15.62 36.82
C ARG A 239 -32.17 15.41 38.34
N GLN A 240 -31.04 15.34 39.03
CA GLN A 240 -31.03 15.27 40.49
C GLN A 240 -31.64 16.53 41.09
N ALA A 241 -31.23 17.72 40.68
CA ALA A 241 -31.77 18.99 41.15
C ALA A 241 -33.28 19.11 40.84
N LEU A 242 -33.71 18.59 39.70
CA LEU A 242 -35.12 18.60 39.31
C LEU A 242 -35.94 17.60 40.13
N LEU A 243 -35.40 16.43 40.48
CA LEU A 243 -36.02 15.47 41.38
C LEU A 243 -36.22 16.10 42.77
N ASP A 244 -35.19 16.75 43.32
CA ASP A 244 -35.27 17.40 44.65
C ASP A 244 -36.38 18.48 44.67
N LEU A 245 -36.51 19.26 43.59
CA LEU A 245 -37.59 20.23 43.44
C LEU A 245 -38.97 19.55 43.35
N THR A 246 -39.08 18.47 42.56
CA THR A 246 -40.35 17.74 42.39
C THR A 246 -40.80 17.11 43.70
N VAL A 247 -39.90 16.53 44.48
CA VAL A 247 -40.18 15.98 45.81
C VAL A 247 -40.73 17.08 46.74
N ALA A 248 -40.10 18.25 46.80
CA ALA A 248 -40.58 19.38 47.60
C ALA A 248 -41.99 19.85 47.16
N ARG A 249 -42.26 19.87 45.85
CA ARG A 249 -43.58 20.26 45.31
C ARG A 249 -44.67 19.21 45.60
N VAL A 250 -44.36 17.92 45.56
CA VAL A 250 -45.28 16.84 45.94
C VAL A 250 -45.61 16.94 47.42
N GLN A 251 -44.64 17.23 48.32
CA GLN A 251 -44.86 17.45 49.74
C GLN A 251 -45.75 18.68 49.99
N ALA A 252 -45.62 19.71 49.15
CA ALA A 252 -46.49 20.90 49.23
C ALA A 252 -47.86 20.69 48.55
N GLY A 253 -48.17 19.51 48.01
CA GLY A 253 -49.44 19.22 47.34
C GLY A 253 -49.59 19.89 45.96
N LEU A 254 -48.47 20.35 45.35
CA LEU A 254 -48.43 21.05 44.04
C LEU A 254 -48.23 20.13 42.87
N ASP A 255 -47.64 18.96 43.07
CA ASP A 255 -47.38 17.92 42.07
C ASP A 255 -47.87 16.56 42.59
N THR A 256 -47.93 15.55 41.69
CA THR A 256 -48.41 14.21 42.05
C THR A 256 -47.25 13.25 42.29
N VAL A 257 -47.53 12.10 42.91
CA VAL A 257 -46.56 11.00 43.07
C VAL A 257 -46.11 10.45 41.74
N MET A 258 -46.90 10.62 40.68
CA MET A 258 -46.53 10.17 39.33
C MET A 258 -45.31 10.95 38.78
N GLU A 259 -45.31 12.28 38.90
CA GLU A 259 -44.19 13.14 38.51
C GLU A 259 -42.92 12.79 39.32
N GLN A 260 -43.07 12.53 40.62
CA GLN A 260 -41.95 12.08 41.44
C GLN A 260 -41.35 10.75 40.93
N ARG A 261 -42.21 9.75 40.65
CA ARG A 261 -41.71 8.45 40.12
C ARG A 261 -41.07 8.56 38.76
N GLN A 262 -41.56 9.44 37.88
CA GLN A 262 -40.92 9.74 36.60
C GLN A 262 -39.54 10.38 36.79
N ALA A 263 -39.42 11.33 37.70
CA ALA A 263 -38.13 11.96 38.01
C ALA A 263 -37.15 10.96 38.62
N GLU A 264 -37.57 10.13 39.57
CA GLU A 264 -36.77 9.06 40.18
C GLU A 264 -36.25 8.07 39.11
N GLY A 265 -37.09 7.61 38.17
CA GLY A 265 -36.73 6.67 37.10
C GLY A 265 -35.74 7.24 36.10
N SER A 266 -35.73 8.56 35.88
CA SER A 266 -34.83 9.21 34.92
C SER A 266 -33.35 9.18 35.32
N LEU A 267 -33.02 9.04 36.61
CA LEU A 267 -31.66 9.00 37.13
C LEU A 267 -30.95 7.68 36.81
N PRO A 268 -31.54 6.49 37.11
CA PRO A 268 -30.96 5.21 36.71
C PRO A 268 -30.72 5.11 35.18
N ASP A 269 -31.68 5.61 34.38
CA ASP A 269 -31.52 5.63 32.92
C ASP A 269 -30.28 6.41 32.48
N THR A 270 -30.06 7.60 33.07
CA THR A 270 -28.88 8.42 32.75
C THR A 270 -27.59 7.75 33.21
N ARG A 271 -27.59 7.12 34.40
CA ARG A 271 -26.45 6.37 34.92
C ARG A 271 -26.10 5.18 33.99
N ALA A 272 -27.10 4.43 33.54
CA ALA A 272 -26.90 3.33 32.61
C ALA A 272 -26.29 3.82 31.27
N GLN A 273 -26.70 4.99 30.80
CA GLN A 273 -26.08 5.61 29.60
C GLN A 273 -24.62 6.00 29.84
N ILE A 274 -24.28 6.55 31.03
CA ILE A 274 -22.89 6.90 31.38
C ILE A 274 -22.04 5.64 31.42
N GLU A 275 -22.48 4.55 32.05
CA GLU A 275 -21.80 3.27 32.12
C GLU A 275 -21.57 2.69 30.70
N ALA A 276 -22.54 2.81 29.80
CA ALA A 276 -22.38 2.37 28.40
C ALA A 276 -21.31 3.20 27.66
N LEU A 277 -21.23 4.50 27.90
CA LEU A 277 -20.20 5.38 27.34
C LEU A 277 -18.81 5.03 27.91
N ASP A 278 -18.72 4.77 29.21
CA ASP A 278 -17.47 4.38 29.86
C ASP A 278 -16.93 3.05 29.29
N GLY A 279 -17.82 2.08 29.05
CA GLY A 279 -17.46 0.84 28.37
C GLY A 279 -16.94 1.07 26.93
N GLN A 280 -17.60 1.93 26.15
CA GLN A 280 -17.13 2.26 24.79
C GLN A 280 -15.78 3.01 24.81
N MET A 281 -15.57 3.91 25.76
CA MET A 281 -14.31 4.62 25.94
C MET A 281 -13.17 3.66 26.28
N ALA A 282 -13.41 2.66 27.14
CA ALA A 282 -12.42 1.63 27.46
C ALA A 282 -12.00 0.85 26.20
N LEU A 283 -12.95 0.43 25.35
CA LEU A 283 -12.66 -0.27 24.09
C LEU A 283 -11.81 0.58 23.13
N LEU A 284 -12.10 1.88 22.99
CA LEU A 284 -11.31 2.78 22.15
C LEU A 284 -9.91 3.03 22.72
N ARG A 285 -9.76 3.12 24.06
CA ARG A 285 -8.44 3.19 24.70
C ARG A 285 -7.60 1.95 24.41
N HIS A 286 -8.19 0.76 24.49
CA HIS A 286 -7.52 -0.49 24.11
C HIS A 286 -7.09 -0.46 22.62
N GLN A 287 -7.97 0.00 21.75
CA GLN A 287 -7.64 0.15 20.32
C GLN A 287 -6.48 1.12 20.09
N LEU A 288 -6.49 2.29 20.74
CA LEU A 288 -5.41 3.28 20.65
C LEU A 288 -4.09 2.74 21.21
N ALA A 289 -4.13 2.00 22.32
CA ALA A 289 -2.95 1.36 22.90
C ALA A 289 -2.34 0.36 21.91
N VAL A 290 -3.14 -0.50 21.30
CA VAL A 290 -2.68 -1.45 20.28
C VAL A 290 -2.14 -0.72 19.04
N LEU A 291 -2.80 0.33 18.56
CA LEU A 291 -2.33 1.13 17.43
C LEU A 291 -1.01 1.85 17.71
N SER A 292 -0.75 2.21 18.97
CA SER A 292 0.52 2.82 19.40
C SER A 292 1.57 1.81 19.87
N GLY A 293 1.34 0.50 19.65
CA GLY A 293 2.30 -0.57 20.00
C GLY A 293 2.40 -0.84 21.50
N GLN A 294 1.36 -0.49 22.29
CA GLN A 294 1.35 -0.62 23.76
C GLN A 294 0.40 -1.72 24.24
N ALA A 295 0.55 -2.12 25.50
CA ALA A 295 -0.40 -3.00 26.17
C ALA A 295 -1.79 -2.34 26.25
N PRO A 296 -2.90 -3.09 26.20
CA PRO A 296 -4.26 -2.52 26.15
C PRO A 296 -4.58 -1.53 27.26
N GLN A 297 -4.03 -1.73 28.49
CA GLN A 297 -4.29 -0.90 29.65
C GLN A 297 -3.41 0.36 29.73
N ALA A 298 -2.43 0.53 28.84
CA ALA A 298 -1.47 1.63 28.91
C ALA A 298 -2.09 3.03 28.76
N LEU A 299 -3.29 3.12 28.22
CA LEU A 299 -4.01 4.37 27.96
C LEU A 299 -5.31 4.51 28.77
N ASP A 300 -5.50 3.79 29.87
CA ASP A 300 -6.73 3.84 30.69
C ASP A 300 -7.06 5.25 31.19
N GLY A 301 -6.04 6.06 31.47
CA GLY A 301 -6.19 7.45 31.89
C GLY A 301 -6.39 8.46 30.76
N LEU A 302 -6.32 8.05 29.49
CA LEU A 302 -6.44 8.98 28.36
C LEU A 302 -7.88 9.50 28.23
N SER A 303 -8.04 10.81 28.30
CA SER A 303 -9.34 11.49 28.23
C SER A 303 -9.23 12.77 27.38
N PRO A 304 -9.14 12.64 26.04
CA PRO A 304 -9.04 13.78 25.16
C PRO A 304 -10.34 14.58 25.11
N SER A 305 -10.24 15.89 24.89
CA SER A 305 -11.39 16.76 24.66
C SER A 305 -11.52 17.14 23.19
N LEU A 306 -12.76 17.32 22.71
CA LEU A 306 -13.01 17.88 21.37
C LEU A 306 -12.72 19.38 21.29
N ALA A 307 -12.77 20.11 22.39
CA ALA A 307 -12.68 21.58 22.41
C ALA A 307 -11.34 22.15 21.88
N PRO A 308 -10.16 21.58 22.21
CA PRO A 308 -8.89 22.08 21.67
C PRO A 308 -8.63 21.65 20.21
N LEU A 309 -9.32 20.59 19.72
CA LEU A 309 -9.11 20.08 18.38
C LEU A 309 -9.61 21.07 17.32
N ARG A 310 -8.74 21.40 16.39
CA ARG A 310 -9.02 22.38 15.34
C ARG A 310 -9.25 21.68 14.02
N SER A 311 -10.38 22.00 13.38
CA SER A 311 -10.63 21.62 11.99
C SER A 311 -10.10 22.74 11.08
N ALA A 312 -9.15 22.41 10.22
CA ALA A 312 -8.64 23.34 9.21
C ALA A 312 -9.62 23.44 8.03
N ALA A 313 -9.74 24.65 7.45
CA ALA A 313 -10.53 24.81 6.24
C ALA A 313 -9.93 23.97 5.08
N PRO A 314 -10.76 23.31 4.27
CA PRO A 314 -10.25 22.58 3.11
C PRO A 314 -9.70 23.56 2.09
N PRO A 315 -8.73 23.12 1.27
CA PRO A 315 -8.28 23.91 0.15
C PRO A 315 -9.43 24.18 -0.83
N GLU A 316 -9.49 25.37 -1.39
CA GLU A 316 -10.56 25.78 -2.34
C GLU A 316 -10.59 24.91 -3.60
N ARG A 317 -9.45 24.41 -4.02
CA ARG A 317 -9.29 23.52 -5.18
C ARG A 317 -8.32 22.41 -4.87
N ILE A 318 -8.69 21.20 -5.22
CA ILE A 318 -7.83 20.01 -5.11
C ILE A 318 -7.44 19.61 -6.53
N GLY A 319 -6.17 19.81 -6.89
CA GLY A 319 -5.62 19.49 -8.20
C GLY A 319 -5.45 17.99 -8.43
N ALA A 320 -5.57 17.55 -9.68
CA ALA A 320 -5.37 16.15 -10.06
C ALA A 320 -3.92 15.68 -9.86
N ASP A 321 -2.95 16.58 -9.82
CA ASP A 321 -1.53 16.30 -9.56
C ASP A 321 -1.28 15.78 -8.15
N LEU A 322 -2.12 16.13 -7.18
CA LEU A 322 -2.02 15.64 -5.80
C LEU A 322 -2.31 14.14 -5.70
N LEU A 323 -3.19 13.60 -6.57
CA LEU A 323 -3.43 12.15 -6.63
C LEU A 323 -2.17 11.38 -7.02
N GLY A 324 -1.35 11.93 -7.94
CA GLY A 324 -0.09 11.31 -8.37
C GLY A 324 0.99 11.23 -7.29
N ARG A 325 0.81 11.93 -6.17
CA ARG A 325 1.75 11.95 -5.03
C ARG A 325 1.38 10.96 -3.91
N ARG A 326 0.30 10.22 -4.05
CA ARG A 326 -0.10 9.19 -3.07
C ARG A 326 0.86 8.01 -3.11
N ALA A 327 1.33 7.59 -1.95
CA ALA A 327 2.27 6.48 -1.82
C ALA A 327 1.69 5.15 -2.36
N ASP A 328 0.42 4.87 -2.17
CA ASP A 328 -0.24 3.67 -2.69
C ASP A 328 -0.29 3.64 -4.23
N LEU A 329 -0.57 4.79 -4.87
CA LEU A 329 -0.56 4.91 -6.34
C LEU A 329 0.85 4.80 -6.92
N VAL A 330 1.84 5.43 -6.28
CA VAL A 330 3.24 5.34 -6.70
C VAL A 330 3.74 3.89 -6.57
N ALA A 331 3.40 3.19 -5.49
CA ALA A 331 3.74 1.78 -5.33
C ALA A 331 3.09 0.91 -6.42
N ALA A 332 1.81 1.13 -6.72
CA ALA A 332 1.10 0.42 -7.80
C ALA A 332 1.75 0.68 -9.17
N ARG A 333 2.19 1.91 -9.45
CA ARG A 333 2.92 2.25 -10.68
C ARG A 333 4.25 1.50 -10.78
N TRP A 334 5.02 1.43 -9.70
CA TRP A 334 6.26 0.66 -9.69
C TRP A 334 6.05 -0.83 -9.95
N ARG A 335 4.91 -1.39 -9.48
CA ARG A 335 4.54 -2.78 -9.81
C ARG A 335 4.23 -2.97 -11.28
N VAL A 336 3.59 -1.99 -11.93
CA VAL A 336 3.37 -2.01 -13.39
C VAL A 336 4.71 -2.02 -14.12
N GLU A 337 5.63 -1.11 -13.76
CA GLU A 337 6.97 -1.05 -14.36
C GLU A 337 7.72 -2.38 -14.18
N ALA A 338 7.68 -2.98 -12.98
CA ALA A 338 8.29 -4.28 -12.72
C ALA A 338 7.68 -5.38 -13.61
N ALA A 339 6.35 -5.45 -13.72
CA ALA A 339 5.67 -6.45 -14.54
C ALA A 339 5.97 -6.30 -16.04
N LEU A 340 6.12 -5.08 -16.54
CA LEU A 340 6.57 -4.82 -17.92
C LEU A 340 8.00 -5.33 -18.15
N GLN A 341 8.89 -5.20 -17.18
CA GLN A 341 10.24 -5.77 -17.25
C GLN A 341 10.23 -7.31 -17.20
N ASP A 342 9.29 -7.92 -16.46
CA ASP A 342 9.07 -9.37 -16.47
C ASP A 342 8.61 -9.87 -17.85
N VAL A 343 7.80 -9.09 -18.59
CA VAL A 343 7.46 -9.37 -20.00
C VAL A 343 8.71 -9.28 -20.89
N ALA A 344 9.53 -8.25 -20.69
CA ALA A 344 10.80 -8.11 -21.42
C ALA A 344 11.72 -9.31 -21.15
N LEU A 345 11.88 -9.71 -19.89
CA LEU A 345 12.62 -10.89 -19.47
C LEU A 345 12.08 -12.18 -20.15
N ALA A 346 10.76 -12.37 -20.20
CA ALA A 346 10.17 -13.54 -20.85
C ALA A 346 10.44 -13.56 -22.37
N ARG A 347 10.54 -12.39 -23.01
CA ARG A 347 10.95 -12.28 -24.42
C ARG A 347 12.39 -12.69 -24.65
N THR A 348 13.30 -12.40 -23.73
CA THR A 348 14.72 -12.77 -23.87
C THR A 348 14.94 -14.28 -23.88
N GLN A 349 14.01 -15.07 -23.30
CA GLN A 349 14.09 -16.53 -23.29
C GLN A 349 13.96 -17.19 -24.67
N PHE A 350 13.55 -16.45 -25.70
CA PHE A 350 13.51 -16.92 -27.10
C PHE A 350 14.86 -16.77 -27.80
N TYR A 351 15.80 -16.04 -27.23
CA TYR A 351 17.13 -15.82 -27.79
C TYR A 351 18.15 -16.83 -27.25
N PRO A 352 19.28 -17.03 -27.95
CA PRO A 352 20.33 -17.91 -27.46
C PRO A 352 20.87 -17.46 -26.09
N ASP A 353 21.13 -18.42 -25.24
CA ASP A 353 21.85 -18.24 -23.98
C ASP A 353 23.30 -18.61 -24.19
N ILE A 354 24.23 -17.68 -23.95
CA ILE A 354 25.66 -17.84 -24.14
C ILE A 354 26.35 -17.77 -22.80
N ASN A 355 26.90 -18.90 -22.37
CA ASN A 355 27.57 -19.05 -21.10
C ASN A 355 29.04 -19.41 -21.29
N LEU A 356 29.96 -18.70 -20.65
CA LEU A 356 31.36 -19.06 -20.59
C LEU A 356 31.56 -20.00 -19.40
N ILE A 357 32.01 -21.22 -19.67
CA ILE A 357 32.23 -22.24 -18.66
C ILE A 357 33.72 -22.55 -18.58
N GLY A 358 34.24 -22.65 -17.37
CA GLY A 358 35.61 -23.13 -17.11
C GLY A 358 35.64 -24.07 -15.94
N PHE A 359 36.53 -25.04 -15.97
CA PHE A 359 36.72 -25.95 -14.84
C PHE A 359 38.17 -26.38 -14.72
N VAL A 360 38.56 -26.68 -13.51
CA VAL A 360 39.84 -27.30 -13.16
C VAL A 360 39.60 -28.31 -12.03
N GLY A 361 40.19 -29.48 -12.18
CA GLY A 361 39.93 -30.52 -11.19
C GLY A 361 40.85 -31.73 -11.32
N LEU A 362 40.48 -32.76 -10.59
CA LEU A 362 41.10 -34.06 -10.54
C LEU A 362 40.03 -35.12 -10.81
N ASN A 363 40.23 -35.99 -11.78
CA ASN A 363 39.31 -37.09 -12.05
C ASN A 363 40.07 -38.39 -12.19
N SER A 364 39.66 -39.44 -11.50
CA SER A 364 40.38 -40.70 -11.49
C SER A 364 39.47 -41.91 -11.29
N LEU A 365 39.81 -43.00 -11.93
CA LEU A 365 39.36 -44.34 -11.60
C LEU A 365 40.36 -44.93 -10.60
N GLY A 366 39.92 -45.20 -9.35
CA GLY A 366 40.77 -45.51 -8.21
C GLY A 366 41.00 -44.26 -7.34
N LEU A 367 40.60 -44.31 -6.07
CA LEU A 367 40.77 -43.19 -5.16
C LEU A 367 42.23 -42.96 -4.75
N ASP A 368 43.07 -44.00 -4.83
CA ASP A 368 44.51 -43.98 -4.60
C ASP A 368 45.24 -43.03 -5.55
N ARG A 369 44.72 -42.81 -6.75
CA ARG A 369 45.31 -41.97 -7.80
C ARG A 369 44.67 -40.60 -7.91
N LEU A 370 43.61 -40.28 -7.17
CA LEU A 370 42.85 -39.05 -7.33
C LEU A 370 43.76 -37.81 -7.24
N PHE A 371 44.69 -37.79 -6.32
CA PHE A 371 45.59 -36.66 -6.10
C PHE A 371 46.92 -36.74 -6.91
N SER A 372 46.99 -37.64 -7.93
CA SER A 372 48.15 -37.73 -8.79
C SER A 372 48.13 -36.65 -9.89
N ILE A 373 49.33 -36.31 -10.39
CA ILE A 373 49.48 -35.33 -11.52
C ILE A 373 48.71 -35.80 -12.75
N GLY A 374 48.63 -37.11 -12.99
CA GLY A 374 47.93 -37.70 -14.12
C GLY A 374 46.42 -37.62 -14.07
N SER A 375 45.84 -37.25 -12.91
CA SER A 375 44.40 -37.11 -12.72
C SER A 375 43.88 -35.70 -13.01
N ARG A 376 44.74 -34.75 -13.42
CA ARG A 376 44.34 -33.36 -13.70
C ARG A 376 43.37 -33.33 -14.87
N ASN A 377 42.30 -32.59 -14.68
CA ASN A 377 41.28 -32.32 -15.67
C ASN A 377 41.00 -30.81 -15.70
N LEU A 378 41.16 -30.17 -16.86
CA LEU A 378 40.88 -28.74 -17.01
C LEU A 378 40.28 -28.47 -18.38
N GLY A 379 39.41 -27.49 -18.46
CA GLY A 379 38.77 -27.07 -19.68
C GLY A 379 38.11 -25.72 -19.56
N ALA A 380 37.99 -25.00 -20.67
CA ALA A 380 37.22 -23.77 -20.76
C ALA A 380 36.63 -23.65 -22.17
N GLY A 381 35.46 -23.05 -22.28
CA GLY A 381 34.82 -22.80 -23.55
C GLY A 381 33.47 -22.14 -23.46
N PRO A 382 32.95 -21.58 -24.56
CA PRO A 382 31.60 -21.08 -24.64
C PRO A 382 30.59 -22.25 -24.72
N ALA A 383 29.48 -22.14 -24.01
CA ALA A 383 28.31 -23.02 -24.11
C ALA A 383 27.15 -22.20 -24.67
N LEU A 384 26.61 -22.62 -25.82
CA LEU A 384 25.43 -21.99 -26.43
C LEU A 384 24.22 -22.90 -26.23
N ARG A 385 23.12 -22.33 -25.74
CA ARG A 385 21.84 -23.00 -25.63
C ARG A 385 20.75 -22.19 -26.33
N LEU A 386 20.12 -22.77 -27.35
CA LEU A 386 18.99 -22.18 -28.08
C LEU A 386 17.83 -23.19 -28.09
N PRO A 387 16.66 -22.85 -27.51
CA PRO A 387 15.50 -23.68 -27.60
C PRO A 387 14.88 -23.60 -29.00
N LEU A 388 15.01 -24.67 -29.81
CA LEU A 388 14.42 -24.73 -31.14
C LEU A 388 12.95 -25.17 -31.10
N PHE A 389 12.62 -26.11 -30.22
CA PHE A 389 11.26 -26.61 -30.02
C PHE A 389 11.03 -26.92 -28.55
N ASP A 390 9.95 -26.38 -27.97
CA ASP A 390 9.64 -26.49 -26.55
C ASP A 390 8.15 -26.82 -26.28
N GLY A 391 7.40 -27.25 -27.31
CA GLY A 391 5.98 -27.54 -27.20
C GLY A 391 5.08 -26.33 -26.89
N GLY A 392 5.60 -25.10 -27.05
CA GLY A 392 4.86 -23.88 -26.78
C GLY A 392 5.01 -23.32 -25.37
N ARG A 393 5.88 -23.90 -24.53
CA ARG A 393 6.14 -23.48 -23.15
C ARG A 393 6.58 -22.00 -23.06
N LEU A 394 7.50 -21.55 -23.89
CA LEU A 394 7.98 -20.16 -23.89
C LEU A 394 6.86 -19.18 -24.28
N ARG A 395 6.05 -19.54 -25.27
CA ARG A 395 4.87 -18.72 -25.66
C ARG A 395 3.83 -18.66 -24.55
N ALA A 396 3.58 -19.76 -23.85
CA ALA A 396 2.67 -19.78 -22.70
C ALA A 396 3.21 -18.91 -21.56
N ASN A 397 4.53 -19.01 -21.26
CA ASN A 397 5.18 -18.15 -20.27
C ASN A 397 5.07 -16.66 -20.63
N LEU A 398 5.37 -16.28 -21.87
CA LEU A 398 5.29 -14.89 -22.33
C LEU A 398 3.84 -14.35 -22.23
N ARG A 399 2.84 -15.14 -22.63
CA ARG A 399 1.42 -14.76 -22.48
C ARG A 399 1.03 -14.63 -21.02
N GLY A 400 1.51 -15.51 -20.13
CA GLY A 400 1.30 -15.41 -18.69
C GLY A 400 1.86 -14.11 -18.13
N ARG A 401 3.11 -13.74 -18.47
CA ARG A 401 3.71 -12.48 -18.03
C ARG A 401 3.00 -11.24 -18.60
N ALA A 402 2.53 -11.30 -19.84
CA ALA A 402 1.73 -10.22 -20.40
C ALA A 402 0.41 -10.03 -19.64
N ALA A 403 -0.29 -11.11 -19.31
CA ALA A 403 -1.51 -11.05 -18.50
C ALA A 403 -1.25 -10.55 -17.06
N GLU A 404 -0.11 -10.89 -16.46
CA GLU A 404 0.32 -10.34 -15.17
C GLU A 404 0.56 -8.82 -15.25
N ALA A 405 1.15 -8.33 -16.35
CA ALA A 405 1.32 -6.89 -16.58
C ALA A 405 -0.04 -6.19 -16.75
N ASP A 406 -0.98 -6.77 -17.50
CA ASP A 406 -2.34 -6.25 -17.64
C ASP A 406 -3.08 -6.23 -16.29
N LEU A 407 -2.88 -7.25 -15.44
CA LEU A 407 -3.43 -7.28 -14.08
C LEU A 407 -2.86 -6.13 -13.23
N ALA A 408 -1.56 -5.87 -13.31
CA ALA A 408 -0.92 -4.76 -12.59
C ALA A 408 -1.46 -3.40 -13.08
N VAL A 409 -1.67 -3.22 -14.39
CA VAL A 409 -2.27 -2.01 -14.96
C VAL A 409 -3.72 -1.84 -14.49
N ALA A 410 -4.51 -2.90 -14.50
CA ALA A 410 -5.89 -2.87 -14.00
C ALA A 410 -5.93 -2.49 -12.51
N ALA A 411 -5.06 -3.08 -11.68
CA ALA A 411 -4.95 -2.76 -10.27
C ALA A 411 -4.58 -1.29 -10.02
N TYR A 412 -3.64 -0.74 -10.79
CA TYR A 412 -3.31 0.70 -10.75
C TYR A 412 -4.52 1.57 -11.12
N ASN A 413 -5.24 1.22 -12.20
CA ASN A 413 -6.41 1.97 -12.64
C ASN A 413 -7.54 1.97 -11.60
N VAL A 414 -7.75 0.83 -10.91
CA VAL A 414 -8.71 0.74 -9.79
C VAL A 414 -8.27 1.65 -8.63
N ALA A 415 -7.01 1.55 -8.21
CA ALA A 415 -6.47 2.38 -7.13
C ALA A 415 -6.60 3.88 -7.44
N LEU A 416 -6.38 4.28 -8.70
CA LEU A 416 -6.54 5.67 -9.14
C LEU A 416 -8.00 6.15 -9.02
N LEU A 417 -8.96 5.33 -9.45
CA LEU A 417 -10.38 5.65 -9.32
C LEU A 417 -10.83 5.73 -7.87
N ASP A 418 -10.36 4.80 -7.02
CA ASP A 418 -10.64 4.84 -5.58
C ASP A 418 -10.05 6.08 -4.91
N ALA A 419 -8.84 6.47 -5.28
CA ALA A 419 -8.21 7.69 -4.79
C ALA A 419 -9.01 8.95 -5.18
N ALA A 420 -9.47 9.01 -6.43
CA ALA A 420 -10.32 10.11 -6.89
C ALA A 420 -11.65 10.15 -6.13
N ARG A 421 -12.28 8.97 -5.92
CA ARG A 421 -13.52 8.86 -5.13
C ARG A 421 -13.31 9.30 -3.69
N GLU A 422 -12.24 8.88 -3.02
CA GLU A 422 -11.95 9.27 -1.63
C GLU A 422 -11.85 10.80 -1.46
N VAL A 423 -11.19 11.48 -2.39
CA VAL A 423 -11.09 12.94 -2.37
C VAL A 423 -12.46 13.60 -2.62
N ALA A 424 -13.26 13.05 -3.58
CA ALA A 424 -14.61 13.53 -3.85
C ALA A 424 -15.51 13.43 -2.64
N ASP A 425 -15.52 12.25 -2.02
CA ASP A 425 -16.33 11.96 -0.85
C ASP A 425 -15.95 12.88 0.32
N ALA A 426 -14.65 13.11 0.53
CA ALA A 426 -14.16 14.02 1.56
C ALA A 426 -14.61 15.47 1.30
N ALA A 427 -14.51 15.96 0.07
CA ALA A 427 -14.95 17.31 -0.30
C ALA A 427 -16.47 17.49 -0.14
N ALA A 428 -17.27 16.52 -0.61
CA ALA A 428 -18.72 16.53 -0.47
C ALA A 428 -19.15 16.49 1.00
N THR A 429 -18.51 15.64 1.80
CA THR A 429 -18.75 15.50 3.24
C THR A 429 -18.43 16.80 3.96
N TRP A 430 -17.30 17.44 3.64
CA TRP A 430 -16.94 18.73 4.22
C TRP A 430 -18.03 19.79 4.01
N ALA A 431 -18.43 19.97 2.76
CA ALA A 431 -19.47 20.95 2.42
C ALA A 431 -20.80 20.64 3.13
N SER A 432 -21.15 19.36 3.26
CA SER A 432 -22.35 18.92 3.96
C SER A 432 -22.29 19.19 5.46
N VAL A 433 -21.18 18.81 6.13
CA VAL A 433 -20.99 18.98 7.57
C VAL A 433 -20.99 20.47 7.94
N ALA A 434 -20.34 21.33 7.16
CA ALA A 434 -20.33 22.77 7.42
C ALA A 434 -21.76 23.37 7.42
N ARG A 435 -22.59 22.99 6.43
CA ARG A 435 -24.00 23.43 6.40
C ARG A 435 -24.82 22.85 7.56
N GLN A 436 -24.56 21.60 7.96
CA GLN A 436 -25.23 20.98 9.09
C GLN A 436 -24.86 21.67 10.41
N GLN A 437 -23.60 22.07 10.60
CA GLN A 437 -23.14 22.79 11.80
C GLN A 437 -23.84 24.14 11.97
N ASP A 438 -24.05 24.91 10.88
CA ASP A 438 -24.80 26.17 10.93
C ASP A 438 -26.26 25.95 11.36
N GLN A 439 -26.96 24.99 10.76
CA GLN A 439 -28.35 24.69 11.14
C GLN A 439 -28.47 24.15 12.56
N GLN A 440 -27.52 23.29 12.96
CA GLN A 440 -27.48 22.70 14.29
C GLN A 440 -27.24 23.77 15.38
N ALA A 441 -26.38 24.76 15.12
CA ALA A 441 -26.15 25.86 16.07
C ALA A 441 -27.43 26.64 16.33
N ARG A 442 -28.26 26.92 15.31
CA ARG A 442 -29.56 27.56 15.42
C ARG A 442 -30.58 26.69 16.19
N ALA A 443 -30.62 25.39 15.89
CA ALA A 443 -31.48 24.45 16.56
C ALA A 443 -31.14 24.32 18.05
N LEU A 444 -29.85 24.27 18.40
CA LEU A 444 -29.40 24.24 19.80
C LEU A 444 -29.82 25.50 20.55
N ALA A 445 -29.59 26.68 19.99
CA ALA A 445 -29.98 27.95 20.62
C ALA A 445 -31.50 28.03 20.88
N ALA A 446 -32.31 27.56 19.93
CA ALA A 446 -33.77 27.49 20.11
C ALA A 446 -34.19 26.49 21.20
N ALA A 447 -33.57 25.31 21.24
CA ALA A 447 -33.85 24.29 22.26
C ALA A 447 -33.44 24.77 23.66
N GLU A 448 -32.28 25.40 23.81
CA GLU A 448 -31.83 25.97 25.10
C GLU A 448 -32.77 27.07 25.58
N SER A 449 -33.21 27.97 24.71
CA SER A 449 -34.20 29.00 25.07
C SER A 449 -35.54 28.41 25.50
N ALA A 450 -36.03 27.36 24.82
CA ALA A 450 -37.25 26.66 25.17
C ALA A 450 -37.14 25.95 26.54
N HIS A 451 -36.00 25.30 26.79
CA HIS A 451 -35.74 24.64 28.08
C HIS A 451 -35.71 25.65 29.24
N ASP A 452 -35.02 26.78 29.07
CA ASP A 452 -34.94 27.83 30.08
C ASP A 452 -36.34 28.40 30.39
N ALA A 453 -37.16 28.66 29.37
CA ALA A 453 -38.53 29.14 29.55
C ALA A 453 -39.43 28.09 30.26
N ALA A 454 -39.31 26.80 29.89
CA ALA A 454 -40.03 25.71 30.56
C ALA A 454 -39.65 25.60 32.05
N GLY A 455 -38.37 25.68 32.37
CA GLY A 455 -37.83 25.63 33.71
C GLY A 455 -38.30 26.82 34.57
N GLN A 456 -38.31 28.03 34.03
CA GLN A 456 -38.81 29.24 34.70
C GLN A 456 -40.30 29.09 35.00
N ARG A 457 -41.11 28.67 34.03
CA ARG A 457 -42.58 28.48 34.24
C ARG A 457 -42.89 27.40 35.28
N TYR A 458 -42.12 26.30 35.28
CA TYR A 458 -42.29 25.23 36.27
C TYR A 458 -41.96 25.70 37.69
N ARG A 459 -40.83 26.43 37.88
CA ARG A 459 -40.49 27.01 39.19
C ARG A 459 -41.53 28.01 39.69
N ALA A 460 -42.12 28.78 38.78
CA ALA A 460 -43.21 29.73 39.12
C ALA A 460 -44.57 29.05 39.32
N GLY A 461 -44.70 27.74 39.21
CA GLY A 461 -45.97 27.02 39.32
C GLY A 461 -46.92 27.17 38.13
N LEU A 462 -46.43 27.74 37.00
CA LEU A 462 -47.18 28.02 35.77
C LEU A 462 -47.00 26.94 34.69
N GLY A 463 -46.27 25.86 34.97
CA GLY A 463 -45.99 24.75 34.06
C GLY A 463 -45.94 23.42 34.79
N ASN A 464 -45.90 22.33 34.03
CA ASN A 464 -45.76 20.98 34.55
C ASN A 464 -44.34 20.42 34.30
N TYR A 465 -43.99 19.37 35.06
CA TYR A 465 -42.72 18.67 34.96
C TYR A 465 -42.44 18.10 33.54
N LEU A 466 -43.50 17.57 32.90
CA LEU A 466 -43.36 16.94 31.58
C LEU A 466 -42.85 17.92 30.51
N ALA A 467 -43.28 19.21 30.60
CA ALA A 467 -42.79 20.24 29.68
C ALA A 467 -41.28 20.51 29.85
N VAL A 468 -40.77 20.50 31.08
CA VAL A 468 -39.33 20.65 31.36
C VAL A 468 -38.55 19.45 30.82
N LEU A 469 -39.02 18.23 31.11
CA LEU A 469 -38.38 16.99 30.66
C LEU A 469 -38.33 16.89 29.13
N SER A 470 -39.41 17.27 28.44
CA SER A 470 -39.48 17.31 26.98
C SER A 470 -38.46 18.31 26.40
N ALA A 471 -38.39 19.52 26.95
CA ALA A 471 -37.44 20.54 26.50
C ALA A 471 -35.98 20.14 26.80
N GLU A 472 -35.70 19.51 27.95
CA GLU A 472 -34.41 18.96 28.30
C GLU A 472 -33.96 17.90 27.27
N THR A 473 -34.84 16.96 26.95
CA THR A 473 -34.56 15.92 25.96
C THR A 473 -34.17 16.53 24.63
N ALA A 474 -34.83 17.61 24.20
CA ALA A 474 -34.49 18.32 22.97
C ALA A 474 -33.10 18.97 23.07
N VAL A 475 -32.73 19.62 24.17
CA VAL A 475 -31.39 20.22 24.37
C VAL A 475 -30.31 19.16 24.32
N LEU A 476 -30.51 18.02 24.98
CA LEU A 476 -29.54 16.92 24.97
C LEU A 476 -29.32 16.35 23.58
N ALA A 477 -30.40 16.14 22.84
CA ALA A 477 -30.29 15.69 21.44
C ALA A 477 -29.47 16.68 20.62
N GLN A 478 -29.67 18.00 20.77
CA GLN A 478 -28.92 19.01 20.06
C GLN A 478 -27.46 19.11 20.50
N ARG A 479 -27.15 18.98 21.79
CA ARG A 479 -25.78 18.96 22.30
C ARG A 479 -25.00 17.73 21.81
N SER A 480 -25.62 16.57 21.84
CA SER A 480 -25.04 15.33 21.30
C SER A 480 -24.80 15.45 19.80
N GLN A 481 -25.76 15.97 19.04
CA GLN A 481 -25.62 16.22 17.61
C GLN A 481 -24.49 17.20 17.28
N ARG A 482 -24.29 18.24 18.12
CA ARG A 482 -23.16 19.18 17.97
C ARG A 482 -21.82 18.45 18.15
N ALA A 483 -21.68 17.60 19.17
CA ALA A 483 -20.46 16.82 19.39
C ALA A 483 -20.20 15.85 18.23
N ASP A 484 -21.25 15.20 17.71
CA ASP A 484 -21.15 14.32 16.55
C ASP A 484 -20.72 15.06 15.28
N LEU A 485 -21.27 16.24 15.00
CA LEU A 485 -20.89 17.03 13.83
C LEU A 485 -19.45 17.58 13.94
N GLN A 486 -19.02 17.95 15.15
CA GLN A 486 -17.64 18.37 15.39
C GLN A 486 -16.67 17.20 15.16
N SER A 487 -16.96 16.01 15.68
CA SER A 487 -16.17 14.80 15.42
C SER A 487 -16.12 14.48 13.93
N ARG A 488 -17.27 14.52 13.23
CA ARG A 488 -17.31 14.27 11.76
C ARG A 488 -16.48 15.27 10.96
N ALA A 489 -16.42 16.54 11.36
CA ALA A 489 -15.58 17.54 10.71
C ALA A 489 -14.09 17.18 10.84
N LEU A 490 -13.66 16.77 12.05
CA LEU A 490 -12.29 16.33 12.33
C LEU A 490 -11.96 15.03 11.60
N ASP A 491 -12.84 14.03 11.64
CA ASP A 491 -12.67 12.75 10.93
C ASP A 491 -12.57 12.95 9.43
N ASN A 492 -13.39 13.85 8.86
CA ASN A 492 -13.31 14.17 7.45
C ASN A 492 -12.01 14.89 7.07
N GLN A 493 -11.47 15.74 7.97
CA GLN A 493 -10.15 16.34 7.78
C GLN A 493 -9.06 15.26 7.73
N VAL A 494 -9.07 14.31 8.68
CA VAL A 494 -8.13 13.18 8.68
C VAL A 494 -8.25 12.36 7.40
N ALA A 495 -9.48 12.06 6.96
CA ALA A 495 -9.75 11.35 5.72
C ALA A 495 -9.20 12.10 4.50
N LEU A 496 -9.39 13.42 4.44
CA LEU A 496 -8.86 14.27 3.37
C LEU A 496 -7.32 14.27 3.36
N MET A 497 -6.67 14.44 4.53
CA MET A 497 -5.20 14.40 4.64
C MET A 497 -4.65 13.05 4.14
N ARG A 498 -5.29 11.94 4.50
CA ARG A 498 -4.95 10.61 3.99
C ARG A 498 -5.16 10.51 2.48
N ALA A 499 -6.30 10.97 1.97
CA ALA A 499 -6.63 10.94 0.55
C ALA A 499 -5.68 11.78 -0.31
N LEU A 500 -5.07 12.82 0.26
CA LEU A 500 -4.03 13.65 -0.37
C LEU A 500 -2.60 13.09 -0.20
N GLY A 501 -2.45 11.87 0.35
CA GLY A 501 -1.16 11.20 0.51
C GLY A 501 -0.43 11.48 1.81
N GLY A 502 -1.07 12.14 2.79
CA GLY A 502 -0.55 12.31 4.15
C GLY A 502 0.78 13.06 4.24
N GLY A 503 1.05 14.00 3.34
CA GLY A 503 2.27 14.80 3.35
C GLY A 503 3.52 14.06 2.83
N TRP A 504 3.38 12.84 2.33
CA TRP A 504 4.50 12.14 1.71
C TRP A 504 4.80 12.70 0.31
N HIS A 505 6.06 12.86 0.00
CA HIS A 505 6.57 13.18 -1.33
C HIS A 505 7.75 12.27 -1.63
N ASP A 506 7.83 11.80 -2.87
CA ASP A 506 8.97 11.01 -3.33
C ASP A 506 10.16 11.96 -3.48
N GLU A 507 11.16 11.82 -2.64
CA GLU A 507 12.44 12.45 -2.92
C GLU A 507 12.99 11.77 -4.18
N PRO A 508 13.24 12.52 -5.28
CA PRO A 508 13.81 11.92 -6.46
C PRO A 508 15.10 11.22 -6.06
N ALA A 509 15.11 9.89 -6.21
CA ALA A 509 16.33 9.13 -5.99
C ALA A 509 17.42 9.80 -6.82
N VAL A 510 18.43 10.35 -6.16
CA VAL A 510 19.63 10.89 -6.81
C VAL A 510 20.10 9.78 -7.74
N ARG A 511 19.88 9.94 -9.05
CA ARG A 511 20.42 9.04 -10.06
C ARG A 511 21.93 9.09 -9.88
N SER A 512 22.47 8.14 -9.14
CA SER A 512 23.90 7.88 -9.17
C SER A 512 24.20 7.33 -10.57
N VAL A 513 24.49 8.25 -11.47
CA VAL A 513 25.17 7.97 -12.74
C VAL A 513 26.53 7.42 -12.34
N ARG A 514 26.73 6.10 -12.49
CA ARG A 514 28.03 5.47 -12.67
C ARG A 514 27.97 4.50 -13.84
#